data_22f4cbcb299adb2e9ed5ed9e59b09fda
#
_entry.id   22f4cbcb299adb2e9ed5ed9e59b09fda
#
_cell.length_a   1.000
_cell.length_b   1.000
_cell.length_c   1.000
_cell.angle_alpha   90.00
_cell.angle_beta   90.00
_cell.angle_gamma   90.00
#
_symmetry.space_group_name_H-M   'P 1'
#
loop_
_entity.id
_entity.type
_entity.pdbx_description
1 polymer ?
#
loop_
_entity_poly.entity_id
_entity_poly.type
_entity_poly.pdbx_seq_one_letter_code
_entity_poly.pdbx_strand_id
1 'polypeptide(L)'
;DKGKIDGTLIIAPKGVIGTWYNQELPAHLPDHIENVSILWQANINKKQEEKLTSLFEIETALHILIMNVEALSTTKGVKFAYKFISSHKTLMVVDESTTIKNPKAKRTKNIIKLSKFTKYRRILTGSPVTKNPLDLYSQCEFLSHWHLDNESFYSFRNRYAEMRTMNFGGRQVQIVSFYKNLEELAGKLKAFSYRVLKKDCLDLPDKIYMKRLISLTEEQQKVYKQMKEKALAELNGEKMTTVNALTQLMRLQQITCGHFKADDGTTQEIKSNRLDELMDILDEVEGKAIIWAHWQSDIKKIMTEIKKVHGPGSVVDYYGLTPQ
;
A
#
# COMPACT_ATOMS: atom_id res chain seq x y z
N ASP A 1 14.14 -7.72 27.51
CA ASP A 1 14.77 -8.58 28.50
C ASP A 1 16.12 -8.12 29.07
N LYS A 2 16.90 -7.35 28.31
CA LYS A 2 18.20 -6.82 28.76
C LYS A 2 18.18 -5.32 29.07
N GLY A 3 17.01 -4.71 29.28
CA GLY A 3 16.85 -3.28 29.52
C GLY A 3 17.33 -2.39 28.37
N LYS A 4 17.43 -2.93 27.16
CA LYS A 4 17.88 -2.17 25.98
C LYS A 4 16.82 -1.21 25.45
N ILE A 5 15.55 -1.59 25.57
CA ILE A 5 14.38 -0.80 25.19
C ILE A 5 13.31 -0.94 26.27
N ASP A 6 12.52 0.11 26.45
CA ASP A 6 11.30 0.17 27.27
C ASP A 6 10.11 0.69 26.46
N GLY A 7 10.33 1.12 25.23
CA GLY A 7 9.31 1.55 24.29
C GLY A 7 9.47 0.94 22.90
N THR A 8 8.35 0.69 22.23
CA THR A 8 8.30 0.29 20.81
C THR A 8 7.27 1.13 20.08
N LEU A 9 7.68 1.82 19.02
CA LEU A 9 6.78 2.54 18.12
C LEU A 9 6.64 1.74 16.82
N ILE A 10 5.46 1.17 16.59
CA ILE A 10 5.11 0.44 15.36
C ILE A 10 4.32 1.37 14.45
N ILE A 11 4.82 1.58 13.22
CA ILE A 11 4.18 2.36 12.18
C ILE A 11 3.79 1.40 11.07
N ALA A 12 2.48 1.27 10.79
CA ALA A 12 1.94 0.32 9.83
C ALA A 12 0.83 0.96 8.97
N PRO A 13 0.44 0.37 7.83
CA PRO A 13 -0.75 0.77 7.11
C PRO A 13 -2.02 0.65 7.96
N LYS A 14 -3.01 1.52 7.74
CA LYS A 14 -4.24 1.56 8.53
C LYS A 14 -4.94 0.18 8.63
N GLY A 15 -4.99 -0.59 7.52
CA GLY A 15 -5.61 -1.91 7.52
C GLY A 15 -4.86 -3.00 8.28
N VAL A 16 -3.64 -2.74 8.77
CA VAL A 16 -2.76 -3.72 9.42
C VAL A 16 -2.56 -3.43 10.91
N ILE A 17 -2.82 -2.19 11.37
CA ILE A 17 -2.64 -1.81 12.78
C ILE A 17 -3.45 -2.67 13.75
N GLY A 18 -4.68 -3.07 13.34
CA GLY A 18 -5.52 -3.97 14.12
C GLY A 18 -4.95 -5.39 14.22
N THR A 19 -4.34 -5.89 13.18
CA THR A 19 -3.62 -7.18 13.17
C THR A 19 -2.46 -7.17 14.15
N TRP A 20 -1.64 -6.11 14.13
CA TRP A 20 -0.57 -5.94 15.12
C TRP A 20 -1.08 -5.98 16.54
N TYR A 21 -2.15 -5.24 16.84
CA TYR A 21 -2.69 -5.12 18.19
C TYR A 21 -3.40 -6.38 18.68
N ASN A 22 -4.23 -7.02 17.83
CA ASN A 22 -5.10 -8.11 18.25
C ASN A 22 -4.53 -9.52 18.01
N GLN A 23 -3.51 -9.65 17.14
CA GLN A 23 -2.99 -10.95 16.72
C GLN A 23 -1.49 -11.07 16.93
N GLU A 24 -0.67 -10.20 16.31
CA GLU A 24 0.79 -10.36 16.31
C GLU A 24 1.39 -10.16 17.72
N LEU A 25 1.02 -9.09 18.42
CA LEU A 25 1.54 -8.86 19.75
C LEU A 25 1.11 -9.94 20.74
N PRO A 26 -0.17 -10.33 20.83
CA PRO A 26 -0.59 -11.42 21.71
C PRO A 26 0.05 -12.78 21.38
N ALA A 27 0.29 -13.07 20.09
CA ALA A 27 0.83 -14.36 19.67
C ALA A 27 2.36 -14.47 19.84
N HIS A 28 3.09 -13.35 19.77
CA HIS A 28 4.55 -13.37 19.66
C HIS A 28 5.28 -12.67 20.79
N LEU A 29 4.62 -11.84 21.59
CA LEU A 29 5.23 -11.25 22.77
C LEU A 29 5.29 -12.30 23.87
N PRO A 30 6.50 -12.57 24.47
CA PRO A 30 6.61 -13.56 25.53
C PRO A 30 5.75 -13.21 26.75
N ASP A 31 5.10 -14.20 27.35
CA ASP A 31 4.16 -14.03 28.49
C ASP A 31 4.80 -13.34 29.71
N HIS A 32 6.10 -13.50 29.89
CA HIS A 32 6.83 -12.89 31.02
C HIS A 32 7.13 -11.39 30.81
N ILE A 33 6.77 -10.81 29.66
CA ILE A 33 6.95 -9.38 29.37
C ILE A 33 5.64 -8.66 29.60
N GLU A 34 5.56 -7.96 30.73
CA GLU A 34 4.46 -7.02 30.97
C GLU A 34 4.50 -5.91 29.93
N ASN A 35 3.34 -5.61 29.32
CA ASN A 35 3.27 -4.58 28.30
C ASN A 35 2.01 -3.72 28.39
N VAL A 36 2.14 -2.49 27.91
CA VAL A 36 1.05 -1.54 27.68
C VAL A 36 1.01 -1.21 26.21
N SER A 37 0.05 -1.82 25.50
CA SER A 37 -0.08 -1.68 24.05
C SER A 37 -1.27 -0.78 23.70
N ILE A 38 -1.05 0.27 22.92
CA ILE A 38 -2.10 1.23 22.55
C ILE A 38 -2.08 1.57 21.07
N LEU A 39 -3.28 1.55 20.47
CA LEU A 39 -3.54 2.08 19.12
C LEU A 39 -3.77 3.59 19.18
N TRP A 40 -2.95 4.34 18.46
CA TRP A 40 -3.15 5.78 18.32
C TRP A 40 -4.33 6.10 17.40
N GLN A 41 -5.15 7.07 17.80
CA GLN A 41 -6.28 7.56 17.02
C GLN A 41 -6.26 9.09 16.92
N ALA A 42 -6.67 9.63 15.77
CA ALA A 42 -6.67 11.09 15.56
C ALA A 42 -7.73 11.82 16.38
N ASN A 43 -8.92 11.22 16.47
CA ASN A 43 -10.05 11.72 17.27
C ASN A 43 -10.03 11.00 18.61
N ILE A 44 -9.62 11.72 19.65
CA ILE A 44 -9.41 11.19 20.99
C ILE A 44 -10.58 11.67 21.86
N ASN A 45 -11.33 10.73 22.42
CA ASN A 45 -12.26 11.01 23.52
C ASN A 45 -11.51 10.93 24.86
N LYS A 46 -12.15 11.38 25.95
CA LYS A 46 -11.53 11.43 27.29
C LYS A 46 -10.96 10.07 27.72
N LYS A 47 -11.70 8.98 27.48
CA LYS A 47 -11.27 7.61 27.81
C LYS A 47 -10.03 7.17 27.03
N GLN A 48 -9.90 7.60 25.77
CA GLN A 48 -8.72 7.31 24.95
C GLN A 48 -7.53 8.17 25.36
N GLU A 49 -7.77 9.39 25.82
CA GLU A 49 -6.71 10.26 26.35
C GLU A 49 -6.10 9.66 27.63
N GLU A 50 -6.93 9.16 28.53
CA GLU A 50 -6.51 8.43 29.73
C GLU A 50 -5.67 7.20 29.37
N LYS A 51 -6.11 6.39 28.38
CA LYS A 51 -5.32 5.27 27.88
C LYS A 51 -3.98 5.71 27.30
N LEU A 52 -3.93 6.80 26.53
CA LEU A 52 -2.67 7.29 25.98
C LEU A 52 -1.73 7.81 27.07
N THR A 53 -2.26 8.29 28.18
CA THR A 53 -1.49 8.77 29.34
C THR A 53 -0.77 7.61 30.04
N SER A 54 -1.38 6.42 30.11
CA SER A 54 -0.75 5.24 30.70
C SER A 54 0.55 4.78 30.01
N LEU A 55 0.78 5.19 28.76
CA LEU A 55 2.06 5.01 28.07
C LEU A 55 3.23 5.76 28.75
N PHE A 56 2.98 6.65 29.69
CA PHE A 56 3.98 7.51 30.33
C PHE A 56 4.01 7.36 31.84
N GLU A 57 3.13 6.57 32.42
CA GLU A 57 2.95 6.48 33.89
C GLU A 57 3.46 5.16 34.50
N ILE A 58 3.52 4.10 33.69
CA ILE A 58 3.90 2.76 34.18
C ILE A 58 5.37 2.52 33.87
N GLU A 59 6.23 2.48 34.88
CA GLU A 59 7.68 2.40 34.67
C GLU A 59 8.21 0.97 34.39
N THR A 60 7.47 -0.08 34.74
CA THR A 60 7.97 -1.47 34.72
C THR A 60 7.61 -2.24 33.45
N ALA A 61 6.68 -1.75 32.65
CA ALA A 61 6.17 -2.43 31.47
C ALA A 61 6.88 -2.00 30.18
N LEU A 62 6.84 -2.84 29.15
CA LEU A 62 7.18 -2.46 27.80
C LEU A 62 6.01 -1.66 27.17
N HIS A 63 6.27 -0.42 26.81
CA HIS A 63 5.25 0.44 26.20
C HIS A 63 5.24 0.27 24.68
N ILE A 64 4.09 -0.05 24.10
CA ILE A 64 3.94 -0.27 22.67
C ILE A 64 2.90 0.70 22.10
N LEU A 65 3.38 1.64 21.29
CA LEU A 65 2.54 2.57 20.56
C LEU A 65 2.42 2.13 19.10
N ILE A 66 1.19 1.89 18.63
CA ILE A 66 0.93 1.51 17.25
C ILE A 66 0.24 2.67 16.56
N MET A 67 0.80 3.14 15.44
CA MET A 67 0.29 4.27 14.68
C MET A 67 0.13 3.91 13.19
N ASN A 68 -0.93 4.41 12.58
CA ASN A 68 -1.01 4.33 11.12
C ASN A 68 -0.05 5.33 10.47
N VAL A 69 0.53 4.95 9.33
CA VAL A 69 1.55 5.75 8.63
C VAL A 69 1.05 7.15 8.22
N GLU A 70 -0.25 7.29 7.93
CA GLU A 70 -0.90 8.55 7.58
C GLU A 70 -0.91 9.56 8.74
N ALA A 71 -0.96 9.08 9.99
CA ALA A 71 -0.88 9.92 11.18
C ALA A 71 0.38 10.79 11.18
N LEU A 72 1.48 10.26 10.63
CA LEU A 72 2.77 10.98 10.55
C LEU A 72 2.82 12.03 9.42
N SER A 73 1.74 12.19 8.66
CA SER A 73 1.52 13.36 7.80
C SER A 73 0.91 14.54 8.56
N THR A 74 0.40 14.33 9.78
CA THR A 74 -0.28 15.33 10.62
C THR A 74 0.63 15.87 11.70
N THR A 75 0.44 17.13 12.09
CA THR A 75 1.20 17.75 13.19
C THR A 75 0.93 17.06 14.53
N LYS A 76 -0.34 16.65 14.78
CA LYS A 76 -0.76 15.97 16.02
C LYS A 76 -0.06 14.62 16.17
N GLY A 77 -0.08 13.79 15.11
CA GLY A 77 0.57 12.48 15.13
C GLY A 77 2.09 12.59 15.31
N VAL A 78 2.74 13.52 14.61
CA VAL A 78 4.20 13.74 14.76
C VAL A 78 4.57 14.19 16.17
N LYS A 79 3.83 15.15 16.75
CA LYS A 79 4.08 15.61 18.13
C LYS A 79 3.92 14.48 19.14
N PHE A 80 2.90 13.64 18.99
CA PHE A 80 2.67 12.51 19.90
C PHE A 80 3.76 11.45 19.77
N ALA A 81 4.11 11.07 18.53
CA ALA A 81 5.22 10.13 18.28
C ALA A 81 6.54 10.66 18.85
N TYR A 82 6.83 11.96 18.69
CA TYR A 82 8.03 12.57 19.27
C TYR A 82 8.02 12.53 20.81
N LYS A 83 6.88 12.86 21.45
CA LYS A 83 6.73 12.74 22.90
C LYS A 83 7.05 11.33 23.38
N PHE A 84 6.47 10.32 22.72
CA PHE A 84 6.70 8.91 23.04
C PHE A 84 8.18 8.51 22.91
N ILE A 85 8.82 8.84 21.78
CA ILE A 85 10.22 8.53 21.51
C ILE A 85 11.15 9.22 22.53
N SER A 86 10.82 10.44 22.95
CA SER A 86 11.63 11.21 23.90
C SER A 86 11.49 10.71 25.34
N SER A 87 10.41 10.01 25.67
CA SER A 87 10.15 9.47 27.00
C SER A 87 10.65 8.03 27.18
N HIS A 88 11.01 7.34 26.11
CA HIS A 88 11.37 5.91 26.15
C HIS A 88 12.64 5.62 25.34
N LYS A 89 13.36 4.57 25.76
CA LYS A 89 14.42 3.95 24.93
C LYS A 89 13.78 3.14 23.81
N THR A 90 13.43 3.81 22.74
CA THR A 90 12.47 3.29 21.74
C THR A 90 13.15 2.47 20.63
N LEU A 91 12.55 1.30 20.33
CA LEU A 91 12.65 0.62 19.03
C LEU A 91 11.58 1.19 18.10
N MET A 92 11.97 1.72 16.96
CA MET A 92 11.06 2.21 15.94
C MET A 92 10.97 1.20 14.78
N VAL A 93 9.76 0.75 14.48
CA VAL A 93 9.48 -0.24 13.43
C VAL A 93 8.57 0.39 12.38
N VAL A 94 8.89 0.20 11.10
CA VAL A 94 8.01 0.56 9.99
C VAL A 94 7.64 -0.71 9.24
N ASP A 95 6.38 -1.09 9.37
CA ASP A 95 5.80 -2.19 8.62
C ASP A 95 5.28 -1.71 7.27
N GLU A 96 5.33 -2.58 6.27
CA GLU A 96 5.13 -2.22 4.86
C GLU A 96 5.91 -0.96 4.49
N SER A 97 7.24 -1.02 4.67
CA SER A 97 8.14 0.13 4.53
C SER A 97 8.12 0.80 3.14
N THR A 98 7.54 0.15 2.15
CA THR A 98 7.23 0.75 0.84
C THR A 98 6.34 1.99 0.94
N THR A 99 5.59 2.15 2.04
CA THR A 99 4.79 3.34 2.35
C THR A 99 5.62 4.60 2.52
N ILE A 100 6.92 4.46 2.84
CA ILE A 100 7.88 5.57 2.99
C ILE A 100 8.91 5.65 1.85
N LYS A 101 8.72 4.96 0.73
CA LYS A 101 9.66 4.95 -0.40
C LYS A 101 9.84 6.30 -1.10
N ASN A 102 8.83 7.19 -1.04
CA ASN A 102 8.90 8.50 -1.67
C ASN A 102 9.59 9.53 -0.75
N PRO A 103 10.82 9.99 -1.06
CA PRO A 103 11.58 10.91 -0.21
C PRO A 103 10.93 12.30 -0.09
N LYS A 104 10.03 12.66 -1.02
CA LYS A 104 9.34 13.96 -1.01
C LYS A 104 8.08 13.96 -0.17
N ALA A 105 7.52 12.79 0.16
CA ALA A 105 6.28 12.69 0.92
C ALA A 105 6.47 13.21 2.37
N LYS A 106 5.48 13.96 2.86
CA LYS A 106 5.51 14.57 4.20
C LYS A 106 5.70 13.52 5.30
N ARG A 107 4.97 12.40 5.22
CA ARG A 107 5.11 11.28 6.17
C ARG A 107 6.53 10.70 6.18
N THR A 108 7.14 10.48 5.00
CA THR A 108 8.51 9.97 4.88
C THR A 108 9.52 10.87 5.57
N LYS A 109 9.46 12.18 5.28
CA LYS A 109 10.34 13.17 5.91
C LYS A 109 10.20 13.19 7.43
N ASN A 110 8.95 13.14 7.93
CA ASN A 110 8.68 13.14 9.36
C ASN A 110 9.19 11.84 10.04
N ILE A 111 8.95 10.68 9.42
CA ILE A 111 9.40 9.39 9.94
C ILE A 111 10.93 9.32 9.99
N ILE A 112 11.63 9.74 8.93
CA ILE A 112 13.10 9.83 8.92
C ILE A 112 13.61 10.82 9.96
N LYS A 113 12.92 11.97 10.14
CA LYS A 113 13.29 12.93 11.20
C LYS A 113 13.15 12.32 12.59
N LEU A 114 12.04 11.64 12.87
CA LEU A 114 11.79 10.96 14.14
C LEU A 114 12.80 9.84 14.41
N SER A 115 13.18 9.08 13.38
CA SER A 115 14.11 7.96 13.53
C SER A 115 15.49 8.39 14.07
N LYS A 116 15.89 9.65 13.88
CA LYS A 116 17.16 10.19 14.40
C LYS A 116 17.21 10.26 15.92
N PHE A 117 16.05 10.25 16.58
CA PHE A 117 15.94 10.25 18.05
C PHE A 117 15.83 8.83 18.63
N THR A 118 15.85 7.79 17.78
CA THR A 118 15.78 6.39 18.22
C THR A 118 17.09 5.66 17.94
N LYS A 119 17.49 4.82 18.88
CA LYS A 119 18.71 4.01 18.73
C LYS A 119 18.48 2.77 17.88
N TYR A 120 17.32 2.16 17.98
CA TYR A 120 16.98 0.90 17.33
C TYR A 120 15.87 1.12 16.31
N ARG A 121 16.09 0.62 15.08
CA ARG A 121 15.17 0.78 13.94
C ARG A 121 15.07 -0.51 13.16
N ARG A 122 13.87 -0.81 12.66
CA ARG A 122 13.60 -1.95 11.79
C ARG A 122 12.60 -1.56 10.73
N ILE A 123 12.71 -2.15 9.57
CA ILE A 123 11.68 -2.12 8.53
C ILE A 123 11.27 -3.56 8.20
N LEU A 124 10.00 -3.73 7.91
CA LEU A 124 9.40 -4.98 7.46
C LEU A 124 8.74 -4.73 6.11
N THR A 125 8.94 -5.63 5.16
CA THR A 125 8.29 -5.53 3.85
C THR A 125 8.43 -6.83 3.07
N GLY A 126 7.39 -7.22 2.36
CA GLY A 126 7.44 -8.37 1.44
C GLY A 126 8.21 -8.07 0.16
N SER A 127 8.32 -6.80 -0.25
CA SER A 127 9.07 -6.36 -1.43
C SER A 127 9.54 -4.91 -1.28
N PRO A 128 10.80 -4.64 -0.95
CA PRO A 128 11.30 -3.28 -0.74
C PRO A 128 11.35 -2.44 -2.03
N VAL A 129 11.43 -3.11 -3.18
CA VAL A 129 11.40 -2.49 -4.51
C VAL A 129 10.06 -2.79 -5.17
N THR A 130 9.25 -1.76 -5.37
CA THR A 130 7.91 -1.90 -6.00
C THR A 130 7.87 -1.42 -7.44
N LYS A 131 8.59 -0.36 -7.76
CA LYS A 131 8.65 0.20 -9.12
C LYS A 131 10.06 0.20 -9.67
N ASN A 132 11.01 0.61 -8.86
CA ASN A 132 12.39 0.78 -9.29
C ASN A 132 13.34 0.80 -8.07
N PRO A 133 14.66 0.61 -8.30
CA PRO A 133 15.67 0.56 -7.24
C PRO A 133 15.73 1.83 -6.38
N LEU A 134 15.29 2.98 -6.89
CA LEU A 134 15.31 4.24 -6.14
C LEU A 134 14.29 4.25 -4.97
N ASP A 135 13.34 3.31 -4.96
CA ASP A 135 12.42 3.07 -3.84
C ASP A 135 13.16 2.73 -2.54
N LEU A 136 14.40 2.24 -2.62
CA LEU A 136 15.21 1.82 -1.47
C LEU A 136 15.76 2.99 -0.65
N TYR A 137 16.02 4.14 -1.28
CA TYR A 137 16.73 5.23 -0.62
C TYR A 137 16.12 5.62 0.74
N SER A 138 14.84 6.00 0.74
CA SER A 138 14.17 6.48 1.96
C SER A 138 14.00 5.39 3.01
N GLN A 139 13.85 4.14 2.59
CA GLN A 139 13.72 2.99 3.48
C GLN A 139 15.06 2.73 4.21
N CYS A 140 16.17 2.79 3.48
CA CYS A 140 17.49 2.64 4.07
C CYS A 140 17.90 3.87 4.90
N GLU A 141 17.56 5.09 4.46
CA GLU A 141 17.79 6.33 5.21
C GLU A 141 17.09 6.33 6.58
N PHE A 142 15.90 5.72 6.66
CA PHE A 142 15.22 5.49 7.93
C PHE A 142 16.03 4.59 8.86
N LEU A 143 16.67 3.54 8.35
CA LEU A 143 17.48 2.61 9.14
C LEU A 143 18.79 3.28 9.58
N SER A 144 19.54 3.79 8.63
CA SER A 144 20.77 4.55 8.87
C SER A 144 21.18 5.30 7.60
N HIS A 145 21.58 6.54 7.78
CA HIS A 145 22.15 7.37 6.71
C HIS A 145 23.40 6.72 6.05
N TRP A 146 24.15 5.94 6.82
CA TRP A 146 25.42 5.34 6.40
C TRP A 146 25.27 4.04 5.59
N HIS A 147 24.09 3.41 5.57
CA HIS A 147 23.92 2.09 4.93
C HIS A 147 24.13 2.10 3.41
N LEU A 148 23.85 3.21 2.75
CA LEU A 148 23.98 3.32 1.30
C LEU A 148 25.18 4.19 0.85
N ASP A 149 25.92 4.80 1.78
CA ASP A 149 27.05 5.70 1.51
C ASP A 149 26.71 6.82 0.53
N ASN A 150 25.51 7.40 0.66
CA ASN A 150 25.05 8.47 -0.20
C ASN A 150 24.48 9.61 0.64
N GLU A 151 25.03 10.81 0.48
CA GLU A 151 24.67 11.98 1.25
C GLU A 151 23.23 12.49 1.00
N SER A 152 22.67 12.17 -0.16
CA SER A 152 21.35 12.64 -0.56
C SER A 152 20.66 11.71 -1.54
N PHE A 153 19.32 11.86 -1.68
CA PHE A 153 18.58 11.18 -2.72
C PHE A 153 19.10 11.46 -4.13
N TYR A 154 19.57 12.67 -4.39
CA TYR A 154 20.10 13.02 -5.71
C TYR A 154 21.44 12.34 -5.99
N SER A 155 22.32 12.24 -4.99
CA SER A 155 23.56 11.47 -5.07
C SER A 155 23.27 10.00 -5.33
N PHE A 156 22.37 9.40 -4.55
CA PHE A 156 21.91 8.02 -4.73
C PHE A 156 21.32 7.79 -6.12
N ARG A 157 20.41 8.67 -6.57
CA ARG A 157 19.83 8.59 -7.91
C ARG A 157 20.88 8.61 -9.01
N ASN A 158 21.82 9.54 -8.96
CA ASN A 158 22.87 9.69 -9.98
C ASN A 158 23.83 8.49 -10.01
N ARG A 159 24.04 7.82 -8.86
CA ARG A 159 24.85 6.61 -8.80
C ARG A 159 24.16 5.41 -9.41
N TYR A 160 22.85 5.26 -9.19
CA TYR A 160 22.11 4.05 -9.56
C TYR A 160 21.14 4.23 -10.73
N ALA A 161 21.02 5.41 -11.29
CA ALA A 161 20.18 5.69 -12.44
C ALA A 161 20.85 6.68 -13.41
N GLU A 162 20.60 6.47 -14.69
CA GLU A 162 20.91 7.42 -15.76
C GLU A 162 19.66 8.23 -16.08
N MET A 163 19.81 9.55 -16.12
CA MET A 163 18.69 10.46 -16.33
C MET A 163 18.73 11.03 -17.74
N ARG A 164 17.57 11.06 -18.41
CA ARG A 164 17.37 11.71 -19.70
C ARG A 164 16.33 12.81 -19.59
N THR A 165 16.61 13.94 -20.19
CA THR A 165 15.63 15.04 -20.30
C THR A 165 14.72 14.80 -21.49
N MET A 166 13.42 14.85 -21.27
CA MET A 166 12.42 14.78 -22.33
C MET A 166 11.53 16.02 -22.29
N ASN A 167 11.14 16.51 -23.46
CA ASN A 167 10.20 17.63 -23.61
C ASN A 167 8.77 17.08 -23.77
N PHE A 168 7.89 17.46 -22.85
CA PHE A 168 6.47 17.18 -22.92
C PHE A 168 5.69 18.51 -22.93
N GLY A 169 5.16 18.89 -24.08
CA GLY A 169 4.35 20.10 -24.22
C GLY A 169 5.05 21.38 -23.71
N GLY A 170 6.33 21.59 -24.04
CA GLY A 170 7.11 22.74 -23.61
C GLY A 170 7.72 22.66 -22.20
N ARG A 171 7.46 21.57 -21.44
CA ARG A 171 8.08 21.33 -20.13
C ARG A 171 9.17 20.28 -20.25
N GLN A 172 10.36 20.61 -19.73
CA GLN A 172 11.45 19.66 -19.60
C GLN A 172 11.23 18.78 -18.35
N VAL A 173 11.17 17.47 -18.56
CA VAL A 173 11.02 16.48 -17.50
C VAL A 173 12.20 15.52 -17.55
N GLN A 174 12.83 15.31 -16.39
CA GLN A 174 13.85 14.28 -16.25
C GLN A 174 13.20 12.93 -15.97
N ILE A 175 13.49 11.95 -16.82
CA ILE A 175 13.06 10.57 -16.66
C ILE A 175 14.27 9.65 -16.54
N VAL A 176 14.12 8.51 -15.86
CA VAL A 176 15.14 7.48 -15.81
C VAL A 176 15.20 6.79 -17.16
N SER A 177 16.39 6.73 -17.76
CA SER A 177 16.66 6.00 -19.00
C SER A 177 16.95 4.53 -18.71
N PHE A 178 17.86 4.26 -17.78
CA PHE A 178 18.19 2.91 -17.29
C PHE A 178 18.78 2.97 -15.87
N TYR A 179 18.85 1.81 -15.23
CA TYR A 179 19.47 1.66 -13.90
C TYR A 179 20.86 1.01 -14.04
N LYS A 180 21.80 1.44 -13.20
CA LYS A 180 23.20 1.00 -13.22
C LYS A 180 23.67 0.64 -11.81
N ASN A 181 24.82 -0.02 -11.70
CA ASN A 181 25.48 -0.40 -10.44
C ASN A 181 24.58 -1.22 -9.49
N LEU A 182 23.67 -2.04 -10.03
CA LEU A 182 22.68 -2.78 -9.24
C LEU A 182 23.32 -3.87 -8.38
N GLU A 183 24.42 -4.48 -8.83
CA GLU A 183 25.17 -5.48 -8.06
C GLU A 183 25.80 -4.86 -6.81
N GLU A 184 26.38 -3.68 -6.95
CA GLU A 184 26.89 -2.91 -5.81
C GLU A 184 25.78 -2.62 -4.80
N LEU A 185 24.61 -2.14 -5.27
CA LEU A 185 23.47 -1.87 -4.42
C LEU A 185 22.99 -3.13 -3.69
N ALA A 186 22.90 -4.25 -4.40
CA ALA A 186 22.52 -5.54 -3.81
C ALA A 186 23.53 -6.00 -2.74
N GLY A 187 24.84 -5.82 -2.99
CA GLY A 187 25.90 -6.11 -2.04
C GLY A 187 25.78 -5.28 -0.75
N LYS A 188 25.50 -3.97 -0.86
CA LYS A 188 25.27 -3.11 0.30
C LYS A 188 24.04 -3.55 1.10
N LEU A 189 22.93 -3.86 0.44
CA LEU A 189 21.71 -4.32 1.11
C LEU A 189 21.93 -5.63 1.86
N LYS A 190 22.66 -6.58 1.30
CA LYS A 190 22.94 -7.88 1.90
C LYS A 190 23.61 -7.77 3.27
N ALA A 191 24.40 -6.73 3.50
CA ALA A 191 25.14 -6.53 4.75
C ALA A 191 24.24 -6.27 5.98
N PHE A 192 23.02 -5.75 5.80
CA PHE A 192 22.13 -5.36 6.91
C PHE A 192 20.69 -5.83 6.74
N SER A 193 20.39 -6.62 5.70
CA SER A 193 19.06 -7.16 5.44
C SER A 193 19.02 -8.68 5.55
N TYR A 194 17.84 -9.18 5.93
CA TYR A 194 17.53 -10.60 5.93
C TYR A 194 16.30 -10.85 5.06
N ARG A 195 16.37 -11.85 4.19
CA ARG A 195 15.28 -12.22 3.29
C ARG A 195 14.96 -13.69 3.41
N VAL A 196 13.67 -13.98 3.60
CA VAL A 196 13.12 -15.33 3.59
C VAL A 196 12.13 -15.47 2.45
N LEU A 197 12.24 -16.49 1.64
CA LEU A 197 11.28 -16.77 0.57
C LEU A 197 10.31 -17.86 1.04
N LYS A 198 9.05 -17.75 0.63
CA LYS A 198 8.02 -18.78 0.95
C LYS A 198 8.45 -20.18 0.53
N LYS A 199 9.06 -20.31 -0.64
CA LYS A 199 9.57 -21.57 -1.17
C LYS A 199 10.68 -22.22 -0.32
N ASP A 200 11.37 -21.44 0.52
CA ASP A 200 12.46 -21.91 1.36
C ASP A 200 11.96 -22.38 2.75
N CYS A 201 10.71 -22.01 3.10
CA CYS A 201 10.14 -22.24 4.44
C CYS A 201 8.83 -23.01 4.45
N LEU A 202 8.15 -23.09 3.33
CA LEU A 202 6.81 -23.70 3.22
C LEU A 202 6.77 -24.65 2.03
N ASP A 203 6.25 -25.83 2.26
CA ASP A 203 5.90 -26.78 1.19
C ASP A 203 4.52 -26.39 0.64
N LEU A 204 4.51 -25.58 -0.40
CA LEU A 204 3.29 -25.08 -1.04
C LEU A 204 3.24 -25.59 -2.47
N PRO A 205 2.04 -25.95 -2.97
CA PRO A 205 1.87 -26.29 -4.38
C PRO A 205 2.23 -25.11 -5.28
N ASP A 206 2.62 -25.42 -6.50
CA ASP A 206 2.92 -24.40 -7.51
C ASP A 206 1.69 -23.54 -7.81
N LYS A 207 1.95 -22.27 -8.13
CA LYS A 207 0.89 -21.36 -8.55
C LYS A 207 0.48 -21.64 -9.98
N ILE A 208 -0.80 -21.86 -10.18
CA ILE A 208 -1.40 -22.04 -11.49
C ILE A 208 -2.03 -20.71 -11.91
N TYR A 209 -1.67 -20.24 -13.11
CA TYR A 209 -2.24 -19.02 -13.71
C TYR A 209 -3.09 -19.41 -14.91
N MET A 210 -4.38 -19.09 -14.85
CA MET A 210 -5.32 -19.32 -15.95
C MET A 210 -5.92 -18.02 -16.42
N LYS A 211 -6.31 -17.97 -17.71
CA LYS A 211 -7.02 -16.83 -18.31
C LYS A 211 -8.36 -17.32 -18.85
N ARG A 212 -9.43 -16.63 -18.50
CA ARG A 212 -10.76 -16.81 -19.10
C ARG A 212 -11.00 -15.66 -20.06
N LEU A 213 -11.19 -15.97 -21.34
CA LEU A 213 -11.50 -15.00 -22.39
C LEU A 213 -13.01 -14.91 -22.52
N ILE A 214 -13.53 -13.71 -22.28
CA ILE A 214 -14.97 -13.44 -22.26
C ILE A 214 -15.31 -12.58 -23.46
N SER A 215 -16.23 -13.01 -24.31
CA SER A 215 -16.72 -12.24 -25.44
C SER A 215 -17.62 -11.10 -24.95
N LEU A 216 -17.44 -9.92 -25.53
CA LEU A 216 -18.34 -8.80 -25.30
C LEU A 216 -19.71 -9.12 -25.87
N THR A 217 -20.77 -8.69 -25.21
CA THR A 217 -22.13 -8.73 -25.76
C THR A 217 -22.25 -7.79 -26.98
N GLU A 218 -23.25 -7.99 -27.82
CA GLU A 218 -23.50 -7.11 -29.00
C GLU A 218 -23.65 -5.64 -28.58
N GLU A 219 -24.35 -5.40 -27.47
CA GLU A 219 -24.50 -4.07 -26.89
C GLU A 219 -23.15 -3.46 -26.47
N GLN A 220 -22.33 -4.22 -25.76
CA GLN A 220 -21.00 -3.78 -25.40
C GLN A 220 -20.13 -3.49 -26.62
N GLN A 221 -20.15 -4.35 -27.63
CA GLN A 221 -19.38 -4.18 -28.87
C GLN A 221 -19.77 -2.89 -29.57
N LYS A 222 -21.08 -2.61 -29.69
CA LYS A 222 -21.60 -1.38 -30.31
C LYS A 222 -21.10 -0.13 -29.56
N VAL A 223 -21.28 -0.08 -28.23
CA VAL A 223 -20.88 1.08 -27.41
C VAL A 223 -19.38 1.23 -27.41
N TYR A 224 -18.65 0.12 -27.32
CA TYR A 224 -17.18 0.11 -27.35
C TYR A 224 -16.63 0.67 -28.67
N LYS A 225 -17.19 0.23 -29.80
CA LYS A 225 -16.81 0.70 -31.14
C LYS A 225 -17.04 2.20 -31.29
N GLN A 226 -18.21 2.69 -30.89
CA GLN A 226 -18.55 4.12 -30.96
C GLN A 226 -17.59 4.96 -30.09
N MET A 227 -17.29 4.51 -28.87
CA MET A 227 -16.36 5.21 -27.99
C MET A 227 -14.94 5.20 -28.54
N LYS A 228 -14.49 4.08 -29.13
CA LYS A 228 -13.16 3.95 -29.74
C LYS A 228 -13.03 4.86 -30.97
N GLU A 229 -14.04 4.92 -31.81
CA GLU A 229 -14.06 5.80 -33.00
C GLU A 229 -14.00 7.28 -32.58
N LYS A 230 -14.79 7.68 -31.59
CA LYS A 230 -14.74 9.03 -31.00
C LYS A 230 -13.36 9.37 -30.47
N ALA A 231 -12.76 8.45 -29.69
CA ALA A 231 -11.42 8.64 -29.15
C ALA A 231 -10.34 8.79 -30.24
N LEU A 232 -10.44 8.00 -31.32
CA LEU A 232 -9.51 8.08 -32.44
C LEU A 232 -9.71 9.38 -33.25
N ALA A 233 -10.95 9.84 -33.45
CA ALA A 233 -11.25 11.10 -34.13
C ALA A 233 -10.67 12.31 -33.32
N GLU A 234 -10.80 12.31 -31.99
CA GLU A 234 -10.22 13.33 -31.14
C GLU A 234 -8.67 13.28 -31.18
N LEU A 235 -8.07 12.11 -31.29
CA LEU A 235 -6.62 11.94 -31.40
C LEU A 235 -6.07 12.50 -32.72
N ASN A 236 -6.74 12.21 -33.83
CA ASN A 236 -6.34 12.65 -35.17
C ASN A 236 -6.60 14.15 -35.39
N GLY A 237 -7.49 14.78 -34.61
CA GLY A 237 -7.78 16.20 -34.66
C GLY A 237 -6.88 17.10 -33.82
N GLU A 238 -5.75 16.59 -33.28
CA GLU A 238 -4.75 17.30 -32.44
C GLU A 238 -5.30 17.94 -31.14
N LYS A 239 -6.54 17.66 -30.77
CA LYS A 239 -7.18 18.21 -29.55
C LYS A 239 -7.03 17.34 -28.30
N MET A 240 -6.41 16.16 -28.44
CA MET A 240 -6.35 15.22 -27.32
C MET A 240 -5.18 15.51 -26.37
N THR A 241 -5.49 15.96 -25.17
CA THR A 241 -4.51 16.00 -24.07
C THR A 241 -4.30 14.62 -23.48
N THR A 242 -3.15 14.40 -22.80
CA THR A 242 -2.86 13.15 -22.08
C THR A 242 -3.99 12.77 -21.08
N VAL A 243 -4.61 13.76 -20.47
CA VAL A 243 -5.74 13.57 -19.53
C VAL A 243 -6.97 13.03 -20.26
N ASN A 244 -7.30 13.56 -21.43
CA ASN A 244 -8.42 13.09 -22.25
C ASN A 244 -8.18 11.65 -22.73
N ALA A 245 -6.97 11.31 -23.17
CA ALA A 245 -6.60 9.97 -23.59
C ALA A 245 -6.78 8.93 -22.46
N LEU A 246 -6.32 9.25 -21.24
CA LEU A 246 -6.52 8.40 -20.06
C LEU A 246 -8.01 8.24 -19.72
N THR A 247 -8.78 9.32 -19.81
CA THR A 247 -10.23 9.26 -19.56
C THR A 247 -10.93 8.35 -20.56
N GLN A 248 -10.57 8.42 -21.84
CA GLN A 248 -11.13 7.54 -22.87
C GLN A 248 -10.79 6.06 -22.62
N LEU A 249 -9.54 5.76 -22.28
CA LEU A 249 -9.13 4.41 -21.89
C LEU A 249 -9.91 3.87 -20.69
N MET A 250 -10.13 4.69 -19.67
CA MET A 250 -10.94 4.31 -18.51
C MET A 250 -12.39 4.03 -18.90
N ARG A 251 -12.98 4.81 -19.80
CA ARG A 251 -14.34 4.58 -20.31
C ARG A 251 -14.45 3.28 -21.11
N LEU A 252 -13.49 3.01 -21.98
CA LEU A 252 -13.43 1.74 -22.69
C LEU A 252 -13.34 0.55 -21.74
N GLN A 253 -12.54 0.67 -20.67
CA GLN A 253 -12.45 -0.34 -19.62
C GLN A 253 -13.80 -0.51 -18.88
N GLN A 254 -14.48 0.57 -18.54
CA GLN A 254 -15.80 0.51 -17.90
C GLN A 254 -16.82 -0.23 -18.78
N ILE A 255 -16.86 0.06 -20.08
CA ILE A 255 -17.76 -0.62 -21.03
C ILE A 255 -17.48 -2.14 -21.02
N THR A 256 -16.21 -2.56 -21.01
CA THR A 256 -15.87 -3.99 -20.92
C THR A 256 -16.26 -4.61 -19.59
N CYS A 257 -16.38 -3.80 -18.53
CA CYS A 257 -16.88 -4.23 -17.22
C CYS A 257 -18.41 -4.24 -17.09
N GLY A 258 -19.15 -3.82 -18.13
CA GLY A 258 -20.62 -3.83 -18.13
C GLY A 258 -21.23 -2.60 -17.47
N HIS A 259 -20.53 -1.47 -17.47
CA HIS A 259 -21.09 -0.19 -17.07
C HIS A 259 -20.41 0.97 -17.81
N PHE A 260 -21.06 2.11 -17.82
CA PHE A 260 -20.54 3.33 -18.42
C PHE A 260 -20.95 4.53 -17.57
N LYS A 261 -20.00 5.41 -17.28
CA LYS A 261 -20.28 6.66 -16.61
C LYS A 261 -20.46 7.77 -17.64
N ALA A 262 -21.67 8.29 -17.74
CA ALA A 262 -21.99 9.42 -18.62
C ALA A 262 -21.37 10.73 -18.12
N ASP A 263 -21.34 11.77 -18.97
CA ASP A 263 -20.74 13.07 -18.65
C ASP A 263 -21.49 13.83 -17.54
N ASP A 264 -22.78 13.55 -17.35
CA ASP A 264 -23.61 14.05 -16.25
C ASP A 264 -23.34 13.37 -14.90
N GLY A 265 -22.44 12.37 -14.87
CA GLY A 265 -22.08 11.62 -13.69
C GLY A 265 -22.96 10.40 -13.42
N THR A 266 -24.01 10.17 -14.19
CA THR A 266 -24.85 8.97 -14.08
C THR A 266 -24.12 7.73 -14.55
N THR A 267 -24.36 6.59 -13.90
CA THR A 267 -23.80 5.30 -14.30
C THR A 267 -24.90 4.50 -14.99
N GLN A 268 -24.70 4.19 -16.26
CA GLN A 268 -25.56 3.31 -17.04
C GLN A 268 -25.02 1.88 -17.00
N GLU A 269 -25.90 0.92 -16.86
CA GLU A 269 -25.53 -0.50 -16.91
C GLU A 269 -25.63 -1.01 -18.35
N ILE A 270 -24.66 -1.84 -18.73
CA ILE A 270 -24.61 -2.53 -20.01
C ILE A 270 -24.54 -4.03 -19.71
N LYS A 271 -25.35 -4.83 -20.36
CA LYS A 271 -25.31 -6.29 -20.19
C LYS A 271 -23.90 -6.81 -20.49
N SER A 272 -23.37 -7.65 -19.61
CA SER A 272 -22.02 -8.21 -19.73
C SER A 272 -22.02 -9.67 -19.29
N ASN A 273 -21.28 -10.51 -19.98
CA ASN A 273 -21.12 -11.94 -19.64
C ASN A 273 -20.10 -12.19 -18.52
N ARG A 274 -19.46 -11.14 -17.98
CA ARG A 274 -18.37 -11.29 -16.97
C ARG A 274 -18.86 -11.81 -15.64
N LEU A 275 -20.07 -11.43 -15.23
CA LEU A 275 -20.61 -11.88 -13.96
C LEU A 275 -21.00 -13.36 -14.01
N ASP A 276 -21.62 -13.78 -15.13
CA ASP A 276 -21.98 -15.17 -15.35
C ASP A 276 -20.72 -16.07 -15.35
N GLU A 277 -19.68 -15.70 -16.12
CA GLU A 277 -18.38 -16.41 -16.10
C GLU A 277 -17.71 -16.43 -14.74
N LEU A 278 -17.84 -15.37 -13.93
CA LEU A 278 -17.33 -15.34 -12.57
C LEU A 278 -18.06 -16.36 -11.67
N MET A 279 -19.38 -16.47 -11.84
CA MET A 279 -20.17 -17.46 -11.07
C MET A 279 -19.77 -18.87 -11.46
N ASP A 280 -19.59 -19.16 -12.76
CA ASP A 280 -19.10 -20.45 -13.25
C ASP A 280 -17.72 -20.79 -12.66
N ILE A 281 -16.79 -19.81 -12.59
CA ILE A 281 -15.49 -20.01 -11.94
C ILE A 281 -15.63 -20.29 -10.44
N LEU A 282 -16.54 -19.61 -9.76
CA LEU A 282 -16.75 -19.83 -8.32
C LEU A 282 -17.33 -21.24 -8.03
N ASP A 283 -18.12 -21.78 -8.93
CA ASP A 283 -18.65 -23.15 -8.84
C ASP A 283 -17.55 -24.21 -9.07
N GLU A 284 -16.48 -23.86 -9.83
CA GLU A 284 -15.32 -24.73 -10.03
C GLU A 284 -14.34 -24.72 -8.82
N VAL A 285 -14.42 -23.70 -7.94
CA VAL A 285 -13.45 -23.48 -6.87
C VAL A 285 -13.89 -24.14 -5.57
N GLU A 286 -13.13 -25.10 -5.08
CA GLU A 286 -13.30 -25.63 -3.73
C GLU A 286 -12.69 -24.67 -2.69
N GLY A 287 -13.49 -24.23 -1.72
CA GLY A 287 -13.02 -23.42 -0.59
C GLY A 287 -13.24 -21.91 -0.75
N LYS A 288 -12.28 -21.10 -0.29
CA LYS A 288 -12.40 -19.64 -0.25
C LYS A 288 -11.73 -18.98 -1.45
N ALA A 289 -12.42 -18.04 -2.07
CA ALA A 289 -11.91 -17.22 -3.18
C ALA A 289 -11.68 -15.77 -2.78
N ILE A 290 -10.65 -15.14 -3.33
CA ILE A 290 -10.42 -13.68 -3.25
C ILE A 290 -10.67 -13.11 -4.64
N ILE A 291 -11.65 -12.22 -4.74
CA ILE A 291 -12.04 -11.57 -5.99
C ILE A 291 -11.56 -10.13 -5.99
N TRP A 292 -10.72 -9.76 -6.95
CA TRP A 292 -10.24 -8.40 -7.14
C TRP A 292 -11.06 -7.71 -8.23
N ALA A 293 -11.70 -6.61 -7.89
CA ALA A 293 -12.41 -5.76 -8.84
C ALA A 293 -11.88 -4.31 -8.79
N HIS A 294 -11.85 -3.65 -9.94
CA HIS A 294 -11.33 -2.29 -10.06
C HIS A 294 -12.37 -1.22 -9.69
N TRP A 295 -13.64 -1.49 -9.99
CA TRP A 295 -14.73 -0.52 -9.83
C TRP A 295 -15.64 -0.89 -8.67
N GLN A 296 -16.04 0.11 -7.89
CA GLN A 296 -17.00 -0.10 -6.78
C GLN A 296 -18.35 -0.65 -7.26
N SER A 297 -18.79 -0.27 -8.47
CA SER A 297 -19.98 -0.83 -9.11
C SER A 297 -19.87 -2.34 -9.33
N ASP A 298 -18.69 -2.81 -9.76
CA ASP A 298 -18.44 -4.25 -9.95
C ASP A 298 -18.46 -4.98 -8.61
N ILE A 299 -17.81 -4.42 -7.58
CA ILE A 299 -17.83 -5.01 -6.22
C ILE A 299 -19.27 -5.20 -5.75
N LYS A 300 -20.11 -4.16 -5.88
CA LYS A 300 -21.51 -4.23 -5.47
C LYS A 300 -22.31 -5.28 -6.24
N LYS A 301 -22.13 -5.37 -7.57
CA LYS A 301 -22.80 -6.38 -8.41
C LYS A 301 -22.37 -7.79 -8.03
N ILE A 302 -21.07 -8.02 -7.89
CA ILE A 302 -20.50 -9.31 -7.47
C ILE A 302 -21.06 -9.71 -6.11
N MET A 303 -21.03 -8.80 -5.14
CA MET A 303 -21.58 -9.04 -3.81
C MET A 303 -23.06 -9.43 -3.84
N THR A 304 -23.84 -8.73 -4.65
CA THR A 304 -25.28 -8.99 -4.78
C THR A 304 -25.55 -10.38 -5.36
N GLU A 305 -24.86 -10.74 -6.44
CA GLU A 305 -25.06 -12.02 -7.10
C GLU A 305 -24.59 -13.19 -6.25
N ILE A 306 -23.42 -13.10 -5.62
CA ILE A 306 -22.92 -14.14 -4.71
C ILE A 306 -23.88 -14.35 -3.53
N LYS A 307 -24.39 -13.28 -2.91
CA LYS A 307 -25.37 -13.40 -1.81
C LYS A 307 -26.66 -14.05 -2.26
N LYS A 308 -27.11 -13.80 -3.47
CA LYS A 308 -28.32 -14.39 -4.04
C LYS A 308 -28.18 -15.90 -4.25
N VAL A 309 -27.02 -16.35 -4.75
CA VAL A 309 -26.75 -17.77 -5.06
C VAL A 309 -26.33 -18.55 -3.82
N HIS A 310 -25.42 -18.02 -3.03
CA HIS A 310 -24.75 -18.74 -1.93
C HIS A 310 -25.22 -18.27 -0.53
N GLY A 311 -26.15 -17.30 -0.44
CA GLY A 311 -26.69 -16.81 0.81
C GLY A 311 -26.00 -15.54 1.36
N PRO A 312 -26.64 -14.82 2.29
CA PRO A 312 -26.21 -13.49 2.73
C PRO A 312 -24.86 -13.43 3.46
N GLY A 313 -24.44 -14.54 4.05
CA GLY A 313 -23.16 -14.65 4.79
C GLY A 313 -21.99 -15.17 3.98
N SER A 314 -22.18 -15.46 2.68
CA SER A 314 -21.16 -16.14 1.82
C SER A 314 -20.04 -15.23 1.35
N VAL A 315 -20.20 -13.90 1.39
CA VAL A 315 -19.25 -12.94 0.86
C VAL A 315 -19.13 -11.70 1.72
N VAL A 316 -17.92 -11.19 1.85
CA VAL A 316 -17.59 -9.91 2.49
C VAL A 316 -16.83 -9.04 1.53
N ASP A 317 -16.96 -7.72 1.65
CA ASP A 317 -16.19 -6.76 0.88
C ASP A 317 -15.08 -6.11 1.71
N TYR A 318 -14.03 -5.67 1.02
CA TYR A 318 -12.96 -4.89 1.63
C TYR A 318 -12.46 -3.83 0.64
N TYR A 319 -12.95 -2.61 0.77
CA TYR A 319 -12.54 -1.47 -0.05
C TYR A 319 -12.67 -0.16 0.74
N GLY A 320 -12.33 0.99 0.15
CA GLY A 320 -12.19 2.26 0.86
C GLY A 320 -13.41 2.76 1.66
N LEU A 321 -14.61 2.22 1.42
CA LEU A 321 -15.83 2.54 2.15
C LEU A 321 -16.20 1.49 3.22
N THR A 322 -15.50 0.35 3.25
CA THR A 322 -15.74 -0.70 4.25
C THR A 322 -15.30 -0.20 5.63
N PRO A 323 -16.15 -0.23 6.66
CA PRO A 323 -15.76 0.07 8.03
C PRO A 323 -14.61 -0.83 8.49
N GLN A 324 -13.63 -0.26 9.16
CA GLN A 324 -12.45 -0.96 9.68
C GLN A 324 -12.47 -1.01 11.20
#